data_a21f9447d5f6340a284831896c8290cb
#
_entry.id   a21f9447d5f6340a284831896c8290cb
#
_cell.length_a   1.000
_cell.length_b   1.000
_cell.length_c   1.000
_cell.angle_alpha   90.00
_cell.angle_beta   90.00
_cell.angle_gamma   90.00
#
_symmetry.space_group_name_H-M   'P 1'
#
loop_
_entity.id
_entity.type
_entity.pdbx_description
1 polymer ?
#
loop_
_entity_poly.entity_id
_entity_poly.type
_entity_poly.pdbx_seq_one_letter_code
_entity_poly.pdbx_strand_id
1 'polypeptide(L)'
;PIFSTWYTDTVDVYRVEEVSGDGLSRQERRKVNDTPIPCRVYSPQKNGPNMTDTAAKDLASEKMSCDLAVDIRPGDELMIVRGGNLGHGNEPIRYFAGSPVPYYDPVGGMMTGLEHQEIGLLKDNLIRR
;
A
#
# COMPACT_ATOMS: atom_id res chain seq x y z
N PRO A 1 -3.35 -17.81 -4.19
CA PRO A 1 -4.33 -16.98 -4.91
C PRO A 1 -3.82 -16.60 -6.29
N ILE A 2 -4.75 -16.35 -7.17
CA ILE A 2 -4.40 -15.99 -8.54
C ILE A 2 -3.56 -14.72 -8.59
N PHE A 3 -3.92 -13.75 -7.75
CA PHE A 3 -3.21 -12.46 -7.77
C PHE A 3 -1.78 -12.56 -7.28
N SER A 4 -1.42 -13.64 -6.60
CA SER A 4 -0.06 -13.74 -6.10
C SER A 4 0.96 -13.76 -7.24
N THR A 5 0.56 -14.24 -8.41
CA THR A 5 1.46 -14.24 -9.57
C THR A 5 1.59 -12.85 -10.20
N TRP A 6 0.68 -11.95 -9.87
CA TRP A 6 0.72 -10.58 -10.38
C TRP A 6 1.47 -9.64 -9.46
N TYR A 7 1.77 -10.09 -8.26
CA TYR A 7 2.43 -9.24 -7.27
C TYR A 7 3.93 -9.26 -7.54
N THR A 8 4.36 -8.31 -8.33
CA THR A 8 5.76 -8.24 -8.74
C THR A 8 6.64 -7.46 -7.76
N ASP A 9 6.02 -6.70 -6.89
CA ASP A 9 6.72 -5.80 -5.97
C ASP A 9 6.60 -6.30 -4.55
N THR A 10 7.36 -5.71 -3.63
CA THR A 10 7.22 -6.00 -2.20
C THR A 10 7.11 -4.71 -1.43
N VAL A 11 6.48 -4.78 -0.27
CA VAL A 11 6.33 -3.62 0.60
C VAL A 11 6.62 -4.02 2.03
N ASP A 12 7.27 -3.12 2.75
CA ASP A 12 7.40 -3.17 4.20
C ASP A 12 6.58 -2.05 4.78
N VAL A 13 5.80 -2.37 5.81
CA VAL A 13 4.86 -1.44 6.41
C VAL A 13 5.42 -0.98 7.75
N TYR A 14 5.48 0.32 7.94
CA TYR A 14 5.91 0.92 9.20
C TYR A 14 4.78 1.78 9.75
N ARG A 15 4.62 1.72 11.05
CA ARG A 15 3.53 2.43 11.72
C ARG A 15 4.10 3.18 12.90
N VAL A 16 3.66 4.41 13.07
CA VAL A 16 4.03 5.20 14.22
C VAL A 16 3.00 4.95 15.32
N GLU A 17 3.47 4.47 16.45
CA GLU A 17 2.61 4.16 17.58
C GLU A 17 3.05 4.94 18.81
N GLU A 18 2.09 5.27 19.64
CA GLU A 18 2.40 5.93 20.90
C GLU A 18 2.76 4.88 21.92
N VAL A 19 3.92 5.06 22.52
CA VAL A 19 4.45 4.16 23.53
C VAL A 19 4.52 4.90 24.85
N SER A 20 3.93 4.33 25.89
CA SER A 20 3.96 4.91 27.23
C SER A 20 4.88 4.11 28.12
N GLY A 21 5.68 4.80 28.91
CA GLY A 21 6.54 4.14 29.86
C GLY A 21 7.11 5.17 30.81
N ASP A 22 7.26 4.78 32.07
CA ASP A 22 7.86 5.64 33.08
C ASP A 22 7.19 7.01 33.17
N GLY A 23 5.87 7.06 32.97
CA GLY A 23 5.13 8.29 33.03
C GLY A 23 5.26 9.19 31.83
N LEU A 24 5.96 8.74 30.79
CA LEU A 24 6.16 9.51 29.57
C LEU A 24 5.55 8.77 28.41
N SER A 25 5.08 9.51 27.43
CA SER A 25 4.64 8.91 26.19
C SER A 25 5.47 9.48 25.05
N ARG A 26 5.76 8.65 24.10
CA ARG A 26 6.50 9.05 22.92
C ARG A 26 6.01 8.25 21.74
N GLN A 27 6.34 8.71 20.55
CA GLN A 27 5.97 8.01 19.33
C GLN A 27 7.15 7.21 18.84
N GLU A 28 6.88 5.98 18.45
CA GLU A 28 7.90 5.10 17.89
C GLU A 28 7.45 4.56 16.55
N ARG A 29 8.39 4.50 15.63
CA ARG A 29 8.17 3.91 14.33
C ARG A 29 8.46 2.43 14.44
N ARG A 30 7.50 1.60 14.08
CA ARG A 30 7.61 0.16 14.23
C ARG A 30 7.29 -0.53 12.93
N LYS A 31 8.09 -1.52 12.58
CA LYS A 31 7.80 -2.33 11.40
C LYS A 31 6.69 -3.30 11.72
N VAL A 32 5.65 -3.30 10.90
CA VAL A 32 4.45 -4.08 11.15
C VAL A 32 4.58 -5.52 10.67
N ASN A 33 5.27 -5.72 9.55
CA ASN A 33 5.39 -7.05 8.96
C ASN A 33 6.76 -7.66 9.25
N ASP A 34 6.79 -8.99 9.30
CA ASP A 34 8.05 -9.71 9.54
C ASP A 34 8.79 -10.01 8.26
N THR A 35 8.07 -10.29 7.18
CA THR A 35 8.68 -10.61 5.90
C THR A 35 8.12 -9.67 4.85
N PRO A 36 8.86 -9.43 3.76
CA PRO A 36 8.35 -8.56 2.71
C PRO A 36 7.00 -9.04 2.19
N ILE A 37 6.08 -8.11 1.98
CA ILE A 37 4.73 -8.41 1.59
C ILE A 37 4.61 -8.28 0.08
N PRO A 38 4.18 -9.34 -0.62
CA PRO A 38 3.96 -9.22 -2.06
C PRO A 38 2.87 -8.22 -2.38
N CYS A 39 3.10 -7.40 -3.37
CA CYS A 39 2.15 -6.38 -3.79
C CYS A 39 2.40 -6.00 -5.23
N ARG A 40 1.53 -5.17 -5.75
CA ARG A 40 1.69 -4.63 -7.10
C ARG A 40 1.36 -3.14 -7.08
N VAL A 41 2.30 -2.37 -7.57
CA VAL A 41 2.12 -0.92 -7.71
C VAL A 41 1.73 -0.65 -9.15
N TYR A 42 0.70 0.16 -9.33
CA TYR A 42 0.23 0.49 -10.65
C TYR A 42 -0.33 1.90 -10.65
N SER A 43 -0.39 2.48 -11.83
CA SER A 43 -0.97 3.81 -12.00
C SER A 43 -2.37 3.65 -12.55
N PRO A 44 -3.36 4.33 -11.96
CA PRO A 44 -4.69 4.30 -12.53
C PRO A 44 -4.67 4.82 -13.95
N GLN A 45 -5.63 4.34 -14.76
CA GLN A 45 -5.73 4.76 -16.14
C GLN A 45 -5.85 6.26 -16.25
N LYS A 46 -5.00 6.87 -17.05
CA LYS A 46 -5.10 8.28 -17.33
C LYS A 46 -6.14 8.50 -18.40
N ASN A 47 -6.83 9.60 -18.28
CA ASN A 47 -7.89 9.87 -19.21
C ASN A 47 -7.46 10.71 -20.36
N GLY A 48 -6.22 10.87 -20.52
CA GLY A 48 -5.71 11.52 -21.69
C GLY A 48 -6.03 13.01 -21.73
N PRO A 49 -6.41 13.50 -22.88
CA PRO A 49 -6.34 14.93 -23.12
C PRO A 49 -7.26 15.79 -22.27
N ASN A 50 -8.26 15.21 -21.68
CA ASN A 50 -9.19 15.99 -20.89
C ASN A 50 -8.83 16.13 -19.43
N MET A 51 -7.79 15.48 -19.01
CA MET A 51 -7.36 15.53 -17.62
C MET A 51 -6.47 16.74 -17.42
N THR A 52 -7.08 17.83 -16.95
CA THR A 52 -6.35 19.07 -16.78
C THR A 52 -6.09 19.42 -15.33
N ASP A 53 -6.77 18.76 -14.40
CA ASP A 53 -6.64 19.08 -13.00
C ASP A 53 -5.38 18.41 -12.46
N THR A 54 -4.34 19.19 -12.30
CA THR A 54 -3.04 18.66 -11.85
C THR A 54 -3.13 18.09 -10.44
N ALA A 55 -3.90 18.73 -9.58
CA ALA A 55 -4.01 18.25 -8.20
C ALA A 55 -4.67 16.87 -8.15
N ALA A 56 -5.71 16.68 -8.94
CA ALA A 56 -6.37 15.38 -8.98
C ALA A 56 -5.45 14.31 -9.55
N LYS A 57 -4.65 14.65 -10.55
CA LYS A 57 -3.70 13.70 -11.11
C LYS A 57 -2.66 13.30 -10.07
N ASP A 58 -2.18 14.24 -9.30
CA ASP A 58 -1.17 13.93 -8.29
C ASP A 58 -1.74 13.02 -7.22
N LEU A 59 -2.97 13.27 -6.78
CA LEU A 59 -3.56 12.46 -5.73
C LEU A 59 -3.88 11.05 -6.20
N ALA A 60 -4.15 10.87 -7.47
CA ALA A 60 -4.55 9.57 -8.01
C ALA A 60 -3.44 8.91 -8.79
N SER A 61 -2.19 9.33 -8.62
CA SER A 61 -1.14 8.91 -9.53
C SER A 61 -0.76 7.43 -9.39
N GLU A 62 -0.85 6.88 -8.17
CA GLU A 62 -0.42 5.49 -7.99
C GLU A 62 -1.26 4.81 -6.93
N LYS A 63 -1.42 3.51 -7.10
CA LYS A 63 -2.11 2.66 -6.15
C LYS A 63 -1.33 1.38 -5.97
N MET A 64 -1.59 0.71 -4.85
CA MET A 64 -0.97 -0.57 -4.56
C MET A 64 -2.08 -1.58 -4.30
N SER A 65 -1.89 -2.78 -4.85
CA SER A 65 -2.80 -3.89 -4.64
C SER A 65 -2.07 -4.95 -3.85
N CYS A 66 -2.72 -5.52 -2.85
CA CYS A 66 -2.13 -6.60 -2.06
C CYS A 66 -3.24 -7.47 -1.48
N ASP A 67 -2.84 -8.53 -0.77
CA ASP A 67 -3.77 -9.48 -0.19
C ASP A 67 -4.64 -8.79 0.88
N LEU A 68 -5.88 -9.23 0.98
CA LEU A 68 -6.82 -8.72 1.99
C LEU A 68 -6.32 -8.92 3.41
N ALA A 69 -5.53 -9.94 3.64
CA ALA A 69 -5.08 -10.26 4.99
C ALA A 69 -4.01 -9.31 5.50
N VAL A 70 -3.44 -8.48 4.64
CA VAL A 70 -2.38 -7.58 5.04
C VAL A 70 -2.96 -6.42 5.85
N ASP A 71 -2.34 -6.15 6.99
CA ASP A 71 -2.81 -5.08 7.88
C ASP A 71 -2.14 -3.76 7.51
N ILE A 72 -2.86 -2.96 6.76
CA ILE A 72 -2.41 -1.63 6.38
C ILE A 72 -3.48 -0.64 6.79
N ARG A 73 -3.06 0.44 7.44
CA ARG A 73 -3.98 1.47 7.92
C ARG A 73 -3.64 2.81 7.29
N PRO A 74 -4.62 3.71 7.20
CA PRO A 74 -4.34 5.03 6.64
C PRO A 74 -3.21 5.71 7.40
N GLY A 75 -2.29 6.30 6.67
CA GLY A 75 -1.16 6.99 7.25
C GLY A 75 0.06 6.13 7.50
N ASP A 76 -0.04 4.82 7.31
CA ASP A 76 1.14 3.96 7.45
C ASP A 76 2.20 4.33 6.41
N GLU A 77 3.45 4.18 6.80
CA GLU A 77 4.56 4.39 5.88
C GLU A 77 4.83 3.10 5.14
N LEU A 78 4.91 3.19 3.82
CA LEU A 78 5.11 2.04 2.96
C LEU A 78 6.43 2.18 2.22
N MET A 79 7.34 1.23 2.44
CA MET A 79 8.61 1.20 1.73
C MET A 79 8.50 0.11 0.67
N ILE A 80 8.43 0.51 -0.57
CA ILE A 80 8.11 -0.38 -1.68
C ILE A 80 9.34 -0.62 -2.54
N VAL A 81 9.65 -1.89 -2.76
CA VAL A 81 10.73 -2.28 -3.67
C VAL A 81 10.08 -2.76 -4.96
N ARG A 82 10.23 -1.98 -6.02
CA ARG A 82 9.66 -2.35 -7.32
C ARG A 82 10.41 -3.56 -7.85
N GLY A 83 9.64 -4.56 -8.24
CA GLY A 83 10.22 -5.81 -8.70
C GLY A 83 10.78 -6.68 -7.60
N GLY A 84 10.57 -6.32 -6.34
CA GLY A 84 11.16 -7.07 -5.23
C GLY A 84 10.73 -8.52 -5.16
N ASN A 85 9.50 -8.81 -5.58
CA ASN A 85 9.01 -10.17 -5.55
C ASN A 85 9.55 -11.02 -6.71
N LEU A 86 10.26 -10.39 -7.64
CA LEU A 86 10.92 -11.07 -8.74
C LEU A 86 12.43 -11.13 -8.54
N GLY A 87 12.91 -10.70 -7.38
CA GLY A 87 14.31 -10.75 -7.06
C GLY A 87 15.11 -9.52 -7.44
N HIS A 88 14.46 -8.45 -7.88
CA HIS A 88 15.18 -7.22 -8.21
C HIS A 88 15.48 -6.44 -6.94
N GLY A 89 16.69 -5.94 -6.83
CA GLY A 89 17.14 -5.22 -5.65
C GLY A 89 17.11 -3.71 -5.82
N ASN A 90 15.99 -3.20 -6.30
CA ASN A 90 15.86 -1.75 -6.49
C ASN A 90 15.78 -1.03 -5.16
N GLU A 91 16.10 0.26 -5.20
CA GLU A 91 15.99 1.09 -4.01
C GLU A 91 14.54 1.20 -3.57
N PRO A 92 14.26 1.08 -2.27
CA PRO A 92 12.89 1.25 -1.80
C PRO A 92 12.40 2.67 -2.04
N ILE A 93 11.12 2.77 -2.37
CA ILE A 93 10.46 4.06 -2.55
C ILE A 93 9.47 4.25 -1.41
N ARG A 94 9.52 5.41 -0.79
CA ARG A 94 8.69 5.70 0.36
C ARG A 94 7.36 6.31 -0.07
N TYR A 95 6.29 5.74 0.46
CA TYR A 95 4.94 6.26 0.27
C TYR A 95 4.21 6.23 1.60
N PHE A 96 3.06 6.89 1.64
CA PHE A 96 2.15 6.79 2.77
C PHE A 96 0.84 6.23 2.29
N ALA A 97 0.21 5.42 3.12
CA ALA A 97 -1.01 4.71 2.74
C ALA A 97 -2.22 5.62 2.87
N GLY A 98 -3.06 5.61 1.85
CA GLY A 98 -4.41 6.12 1.96
C GLY A 98 -5.29 5.06 2.61
N SER A 99 -6.60 5.26 2.56
CA SER A 99 -7.53 4.30 3.14
C SER A 99 -7.61 3.07 2.25
N PRO A 100 -7.38 1.87 2.80
CA PRO A 100 -7.51 0.66 2.00
C PRO A 100 -8.95 0.40 1.62
N VAL A 101 -9.15 -0.08 0.39
CA VAL A 101 -10.47 -0.42 -0.13
C VAL A 101 -10.46 -1.92 -0.42
N PRO A 102 -11.24 -2.70 0.31
CA PRO A 102 -11.25 -4.15 0.08
C PRO A 102 -12.13 -4.52 -1.11
N TYR A 103 -11.70 -5.55 -1.83
CA TYR A 103 -12.45 -6.14 -2.92
C TYR A 103 -12.57 -7.62 -2.64
N TYR A 104 -13.81 -8.09 -2.50
CA TYR A 104 -14.09 -9.45 -2.11
C TYR A 104 -14.41 -10.28 -3.34
N ASP A 105 -14.39 -11.60 -3.14
CA ASP A 105 -14.77 -12.52 -4.20
C ASP A 105 -16.20 -12.24 -4.63
N PRO A 106 -16.43 -11.84 -5.87
CA PRO A 106 -17.76 -11.38 -6.27
C PRO A 106 -18.76 -12.49 -6.51
N VAL A 107 -18.32 -13.74 -6.54
CA VAL A 107 -19.23 -14.83 -6.90
C VAL A 107 -19.24 -15.95 -5.85
N GLY A 108 -19.08 -15.56 -4.60
CA GLY A 108 -19.32 -16.48 -3.50
C GLY A 108 -18.39 -17.69 -3.47
N GLY A 109 -17.14 -17.47 -3.79
CA GLY A 109 -16.15 -18.53 -3.73
C GLY A 109 -15.84 -19.16 -5.07
N MET A 110 -16.58 -18.82 -6.10
CA MET A 110 -16.30 -19.40 -7.43
C MET A 110 -15.05 -18.81 -8.06
N MET A 111 -14.68 -17.60 -7.66
CA MET A 111 -13.51 -16.92 -8.19
C MET A 111 -12.50 -16.68 -7.07
N THR A 112 -12.23 -17.71 -6.30
CA THR A 112 -11.30 -17.58 -5.19
C THR A 112 -9.94 -17.14 -5.69
N GLY A 113 -9.30 -16.30 -4.91
CA GLY A 113 -8.00 -15.76 -5.29
C GLY A 113 -8.07 -14.41 -5.94
N LEU A 114 -9.26 -13.89 -6.18
CA LEU A 114 -9.43 -12.56 -6.73
C LEU A 114 -9.60 -11.50 -5.65
N GLU A 115 -9.73 -11.91 -4.39
CA GLU A 115 -9.83 -10.95 -3.31
C GLU A 115 -8.54 -10.19 -3.15
N HIS A 116 -8.67 -8.90 -2.93
CA HIS A 116 -7.50 -8.06 -2.72
C HIS A 116 -7.96 -6.75 -2.11
N GLN A 117 -7.00 -5.94 -1.71
CA GLN A 117 -7.30 -4.58 -1.31
C GLN A 117 -6.44 -3.62 -2.11
N GLU A 118 -6.97 -2.44 -2.33
CA GLU A 118 -6.27 -1.39 -3.06
C GLU A 118 -6.04 -0.21 -2.14
N ILE A 119 -4.82 0.31 -2.15
CA ILE A 119 -4.43 1.40 -1.29
C ILE A 119 -3.85 2.51 -2.15
N GLY A 120 -4.39 3.71 -2.01
CA GLY A 120 -3.81 4.87 -2.68
C GLY A 120 -2.45 5.18 -2.09
N LEU A 121 -1.49 5.50 -2.93
CA LEU A 121 -0.14 5.80 -2.51
C LEU A 121 0.07 7.31 -2.53
N LEU A 122 0.43 7.86 -1.39
CA LEU A 122 0.63 9.29 -1.23
C LEU A 122 2.09 9.57 -1.00
N LYS A 123 2.60 10.61 -1.66
CA LYS A 123 4.00 10.99 -1.48
C LYS A 123 4.24 11.62 -0.12
N ASP A 124 3.24 12.34 0.37
CA ASP A 124 3.32 12.98 1.66
C ASP A 124 2.26 12.42 2.58
N ASN A 125 2.52 12.43 3.87
CA ASN A 125 1.54 11.96 4.82
C ASN A 125 0.49 13.04 5.02
N LEU A 126 -0.61 12.91 4.28
CA LEU A 126 -1.72 13.84 4.38
C LEU A 126 -2.66 13.54 5.52
N ILE A 127 -2.49 12.38 6.14
CA ILE A 127 -3.33 11.97 7.27
C ILE A 127 -2.57 12.31 8.53
N ARG A 128 -3.07 13.32 9.24
CA ARG A 128 -2.40 13.80 10.43
C ARG A 128 -2.88 13.10 11.67
N ARG A 129 -2.01 12.97 12.62
CA ARG A 129 -2.33 12.42 13.92
C ARG A 129 -2.46 13.53 14.93
#